data_4701898b2aa3d738b5c5c4ce0e1f7c38
#
_entry.id   4701898b2aa3d738b5c5c4ce0e1f7c38
#
_cell.length_a   1.000
_cell.length_b   1.000
_cell.length_c   1.000
_cell.angle_alpha   90.00
_cell.angle_beta   90.00
_cell.angle_gamma   90.00
#
_symmetry.space_group_name_H-M   'P 1'
#
loop_
_entity.id
_entity.type
_entity.pdbx_description
1 polymer ?
#
loop_
_entity_poly.entity_id
_entity_poly.type
_entity_poly.pdbx_seq_one_letter_code
_entity_poly.pdbx_strand_id
1 'polypeptide(L)'
;GATEDLNILALARLEMIGVHGAPKSFFITADMPLALGKTNHGVGLVVFTEAIGLFQNTHVGAQYAYKYKLFGGVLSGGLQIGLVNQSFDGTKVIKVESEYHQETDAAIPVEQVSGMGLDMNFGIYYTHKRFYAGFGMTHITQPELQLDENAYTYIGRSLNLMGGYNIQLKNPLIELQPSVFLLTDMQSFHADITARLEYNKMFNGGFSYRVNESVGIMFGVKLGRFHAGYAFDFPTTALGRASSGSHELCVKYALKLNKTKTGKNRHKSVRIL
;
A
#
# COMPACT_ATOMS: atom_id res chain seq x y z
N GLY A 1 -4.34 3.81 -11.11
CA GLY A 1 -5.19 4.41 -12.13
C GLY A 1 -6.61 4.72 -11.70
N ALA A 2 -6.94 4.87 -10.40
CA ALA A 2 -8.31 5.23 -9.97
C ALA A 2 -8.69 6.65 -10.36
N THR A 3 -7.72 7.55 -10.44
CA THR A 3 -7.91 8.95 -10.87
C THR A 3 -7.65 9.13 -12.37
N GLU A 4 -7.89 10.34 -12.88
CA GLU A 4 -7.57 10.73 -14.25
C GLU A 4 -6.13 11.29 -14.39
N ASP A 5 -5.34 11.22 -13.32
CA ASP A 5 -3.99 11.77 -13.23
C ASP A 5 -2.94 10.65 -13.22
N LEU A 6 -1.72 10.95 -13.65
CA LEU A 6 -0.56 10.15 -13.27
C LEU A 6 -0.25 10.46 -11.80
N ASN A 7 -0.32 9.46 -10.96
CA ASN A 7 0.04 9.57 -9.56
C ASN A 7 1.36 8.85 -9.31
N ILE A 8 2.23 9.47 -8.55
CA ILE A 8 3.42 8.85 -7.99
C ILE A 8 3.32 9.04 -6.48
N LEU A 9 3.37 7.95 -5.74
CA LEU A 9 3.30 7.94 -4.28
C LEU A 9 4.56 7.28 -3.73
N ALA A 10 5.17 7.90 -2.75
CA ALA A 10 6.21 7.30 -1.90
C ALA A 10 5.76 7.34 -0.45
N LEU A 11 5.98 6.27 0.27
CA LEU A 11 5.67 6.13 1.69
C LEU A 11 6.84 5.44 2.38
N ALA A 12 7.22 5.95 3.54
CA ALA A 12 8.20 5.34 4.43
C ALA A 12 7.57 5.20 5.82
N ARG A 13 7.68 4.02 6.41
CA ARG A 13 7.18 3.72 7.75
C ARG A 13 8.29 3.10 8.58
N LEU A 14 8.49 3.66 9.76
CA LEU A 14 9.41 3.17 10.78
C LEU A 14 8.58 2.78 11.99
N GLU A 15 8.49 1.51 12.27
CA GLU A 15 7.68 1.01 13.37
C GLU A 15 8.51 0.87 14.65
N MET A 16 7.85 1.02 15.79
CA MET A 16 8.41 0.78 17.13
C MET A 16 9.85 1.28 17.29
N ILE A 17 10.09 2.57 17.05
CA ILE A 17 11.42 3.17 17.15
C ILE A 17 12.03 2.92 18.51
N GLY A 18 13.30 2.51 18.53
CA GLY A 18 14.05 2.11 19.73
C GLY A 18 14.08 0.60 19.96
N VAL A 19 13.24 -0.17 19.29
CA VAL A 19 13.27 -1.64 19.35
C VAL A 19 14.23 -2.16 18.29
N HIS A 20 15.16 -3.05 18.68
CA HIS A 20 16.11 -3.66 17.76
C HIS A 20 15.36 -4.61 16.78
N GLY A 21 15.67 -4.51 15.50
CA GLY A 21 14.99 -5.32 14.48
C GLY A 21 13.55 -4.94 14.18
N ALA A 22 13.06 -3.80 14.69
CA ALA A 22 11.71 -3.31 14.42
C ALA A 22 11.47 -3.10 12.92
N PRO A 23 10.22 -3.28 12.44
CA PRO A 23 9.88 -3.18 11.02
C PRO A 23 10.19 -1.80 10.43
N LYS A 24 10.74 -1.82 9.21
CA LYS A 24 10.96 -0.63 8.38
C LYS A 24 10.46 -0.94 7.00
N SER A 25 9.47 -0.16 6.54
CA SER A 25 8.86 -0.37 5.24
C SER A 25 9.03 0.84 4.35
N PHE A 26 9.26 0.59 3.08
CA PHE A 26 9.31 1.59 2.03
C PHE A 26 8.45 1.16 0.86
N PHE A 27 7.57 2.04 0.39
CA PHE A 27 6.62 1.77 -0.67
C PHE A 27 6.67 2.89 -1.70
N ILE A 28 6.80 2.52 -2.97
CA ILE A 28 6.64 3.44 -4.11
C ILE A 28 5.63 2.84 -5.07
N THR A 29 4.73 3.67 -5.55
CA THR A 29 3.83 3.29 -6.65
C THR A 29 3.71 4.44 -7.65
N ALA A 30 3.57 4.06 -8.92
CA ALA A 30 3.20 4.98 -9.99
C ALA A 30 2.01 4.37 -10.73
N ASP A 31 0.94 5.15 -10.89
CA ASP A 31 -0.24 4.69 -11.60
C ASP A 31 -0.81 5.78 -12.51
N MET A 32 -1.37 5.36 -13.64
CA MET A 32 -2.01 6.27 -14.58
C MET A 32 -3.25 5.65 -15.24
N PRO A 33 -4.22 6.48 -15.65
CA PRO A 33 -5.32 6.03 -16.48
C PRO A 33 -4.83 5.74 -17.90
N LEU A 34 -5.36 4.69 -18.50
CA LEU A 34 -5.13 4.30 -19.87
C LEU A 34 -6.47 4.21 -20.60
N ALA A 35 -6.65 4.93 -21.68
CA ALA A 35 -7.84 4.85 -22.52
C ALA A 35 -7.55 3.97 -23.73
N LEU A 36 -8.24 2.84 -23.84
CA LEU A 36 -8.16 1.96 -25.01
C LEU A 36 -9.51 1.96 -25.73
N GLY A 37 -9.56 2.68 -26.84
CA GLY A 37 -10.82 2.88 -27.59
C GLY A 37 -11.88 3.62 -26.76
N LYS A 38 -12.99 2.94 -26.47
CA LYS A 38 -14.12 3.49 -25.66
C LYS A 38 -14.05 3.06 -24.18
N THR A 39 -13.09 2.24 -23.79
CA THR A 39 -12.95 1.67 -22.45
C THR A 39 -11.89 2.39 -21.63
N ASN A 40 -12.11 2.44 -20.31
CA ASN A 40 -11.20 3.07 -19.38
C ASN A 40 -10.46 1.97 -18.59
N HIS A 41 -9.16 2.12 -18.54
CA HIS A 41 -8.26 1.18 -17.87
C HIS A 41 -7.35 1.94 -16.90
N GLY A 42 -6.62 1.24 -16.08
CA GLY A 42 -5.54 1.76 -15.28
C GLY A 42 -4.33 0.84 -15.40
N VAL A 43 -3.15 1.43 -15.42
CA VAL A 43 -1.90 0.69 -15.34
C VAL A 43 -1.06 1.29 -14.23
N GLY A 44 -0.20 0.49 -13.62
CA GLY A 44 0.66 0.95 -12.55
C GLY A 44 1.84 0.02 -12.32
N LEU A 45 2.81 0.55 -11.58
CA LEU A 45 3.97 -0.16 -11.08
C LEU A 45 4.03 0.04 -9.58
N VAL A 46 4.51 -0.95 -8.87
CA VAL A 46 4.71 -0.90 -7.42
C VAL A 46 6.05 -1.51 -7.06
N VAL A 47 6.71 -0.89 -6.11
CA VAL A 47 7.88 -1.42 -5.41
C VAL A 47 7.60 -1.29 -3.92
N PHE A 48 7.75 -2.37 -3.22
CA PHE A 48 7.62 -2.45 -1.77
C PHE A 48 8.84 -3.15 -1.20
N THR A 49 9.44 -2.58 -0.18
CA THR A 49 10.55 -3.20 0.55
C THR A 49 10.26 -3.09 2.03
N GLU A 50 10.48 -4.17 2.75
CA GLU A 50 10.28 -4.26 4.18
C GLU A 50 11.43 -5.04 4.81
N ALA A 51 11.94 -4.54 5.93
CA ALA A 51 12.94 -5.23 6.75
C ALA A 51 12.37 -5.46 8.14
N ILE A 52 12.33 -6.71 8.60
CA ILE A 52 11.84 -7.14 9.91
C ILE A 52 12.83 -8.13 10.51
N GLY A 53 13.48 -7.77 11.62
CA GLY A 53 14.49 -8.61 12.25
C GLY A 53 15.63 -8.91 11.29
N LEU A 54 15.79 -10.18 10.95
CA LEU A 54 16.81 -10.69 10.03
C LEU A 54 16.30 -10.87 8.60
N PHE A 55 15.01 -10.66 8.36
CA PHE A 55 14.40 -10.80 7.06
C PHE A 55 14.26 -9.47 6.34
N GLN A 56 14.49 -9.48 5.04
CA GLN A 56 14.17 -8.38 4.15
C GLN A 56 13.34 -8.91 2.97
N ASN A 57 12.18 -8.31 2.77
CA ASN A 57 11.27 -8.61 1.68
C ASN A 57 11.32 -7.47 0.65
N THR A 58 11.40 -7.80 -0.63
CA THR A 58 11.26 -6.84 -1.72
C THR A 58 10.25 -7.38 -2.72
N HIS A 59 9.26 -6.58 -3.04
CA HIS A 59 8.23 -6.91 -4.01
C HIS A 59 8.21 -5.85 -5.13
N VAL A 60 8.27 -6.30 -6.38
CA VAL A 60 8.14 -5.45 -7.56
C VAL A 60 7.02 -6.00 -8.43
N GLY A 61 6.03 -5.17 -8.77
CA GLY A 61 4.87 -5.62 -9.51
C GLY A 61 4.35 -4.63 -10.53
N ALA A 62 3.79 -5.15 -11.61
CA ALA A 62 3.02 -4.42 -12.60
C ALA A 62 1.52 -4.65 -12.37
N GLN A 63 0.75 -3.59 -12.49
CA GLN A 63 -0.68 -3.57 -12.21
C GLN A 63 -1.47 -3.21 -13.46
N TYR A 64 -2.60 -3.87 -13.63
CA TYR A 64 -3.59 -3.52 -14.63
C TYR A 64 -4.97 -3.55 -14.01
N ALA A 65 -5.83 -2.59 -14.38
CA ALA A 65 -7.22 -2.53 -13.93
C ALA A 65 -8.15 -2.17 -15.09
N TYR A 66 -9.28 -2.85 -15.14
CA TYR A 66 -10.42 -2.52 -15.99
C TYR A 66 -11.45 -1.74 -15.19
N LYS A 67 -11.99 -0.67 -15.77
CA LYS A 67 -12.94 0.23 -15.11
C LYS A 67 -14.28 0.20 -15.83
N TYR A 68 -15.34 -0.05 -15.10
CA TYR A 68 -16.72 -0.10 -15.58
C TYR A 68 -17.60 0.87 -14.80
N LYS A 69 -18.40 1.67 -15.52
CA LYS A 69 -19.36 2.56 -14.89
C LYS A 69 -20.58 1.77 -14.44
N LEU A 70 -20.88 1.82 -13.14
CA LEU A 70 -21.95 1.04 -12.52
C LEU A 70 -22.64 1.87 -11.43
N PHE A 71 -23.96 1.91 -11.43
CA PHE A 71 -24.80 2.58 -10.39
C PHE A 71 -24.34 4.00 -9.98
N GLY A 72 -23.94 4.81 -10.96
CA GLY A 72 -23.50 6.18 -10.70
C GLY A 72 -22.06 6.31 -10.17
N GLY A 73 -21.38 5.19 -10.00
CA GLY A 73 -19.97 5.08 -9.62
C GLY A 73 -19.13 4.39 -10.69
N VAL A 74 -17.92 3.98 -10.29
CA VAL A 74 -16.97 3.22 -11.10
C VAL A 74 -16.53 1.98 -10.33
N LEU A 75 -16.81 0.83 -10.91
CA LEU A 75 -16.28 -0.45 -10.47
C LEU A 75 -14.97 -0.72 -11.20
N SER A 76 -13.91 -1.05 -10.49
CA SER A 76 -12.60 -1.38 -11.04
C SER A 76 -12.21 -2.79 -10.58
N GLY A 77 -11.90 -3.67 -11.52
CA GLY A 77 -11.27 -4.96 -11.24
C GLY A 77 -9.80 -4.91 -11.66
N GLY A 78 -8.90 -5.31 -10.79
CA GLY A 78 -7.46 -5.20 -11.02
C GLY A 78 -6.71 -6.49 -10.73
N LEU A 79 -5.64 -6.68 -11.48
CA LEU A 79 -4.65 -7.74 -11.30
C LEU A 79 -3.28 -7.10 -11.17
N GLN A 80 -2.44 -7.69 -10.33
CA GLN A 80 -1.02 -7.40 -10.22
C GLN A 80 -0.25 -8.68 -10.41
N ILE A 81 0.80 -8.62 -11.20
CA ILE A 81 1.77 -9.69 -11.38
C ILE A 81 3.13 -9.09 -11.02
N GLY A 82 3.90 -9.82 -10.24
CA GLY A 82 5.18 -9.33 -9.76
C GLY A 82 6.11 -10.45 -9.32
N LEU A 83 7.26 -10.01 -8.87
CA LEU A 83 8.27 -10.86 -8.25
C LEU A 83 8.42 -10.44 -6.80
N VAL A 84 8.51 -11.41 -5.93
CA VAL A 84 8.89 -11.23 -4.53
C VAL A 84 10.24 -11.88 -4.29
N ASN A 85 11.12 -11.15 -3.62
CA ASN A 85 12.38 -11.66 -3.12
C ASN A 85 12.37 -11.55 -1.60
N GLN A 86 12.70 -12.64 -0.90
CA GLN A 86 12.93 -12.63 0.52
C GLN A 86 14.37 -13.02 0.79
N SER A 87 15.08 -12.23 1.58
CA SER A 87 16.42 -12.53 2.05
C SER A 87 16.45 -12.70 3.56
N PHE A 88 17.33 -13.57 4.02
CA PHE A 88 17.61 -13.81 5.43
C PHE A 88 19.09 -13.59 5.69
N ASP A 89 19.42 -12.79 6.71
CA ASP A 89 20.80 -12.47 7.10
C ASP A 89 21.24 -13.37 8.25
N GLY A 90 21.76 -14.54 7.91
CA GLY A 90 22.25 -15.52 8.87
C GLY A 90 23.48 -15.07 9.63
N THR A 91 24.23 -14.07 9.13
CA THR A 91 25.43 -13.55 9.79
C THR A 91 25.10 -12.83 11.10
N LYS A 92 23.86 -12.39 11.26
CA LYS A 92 23.39 -11.63 12.44
C LYS A 92 22.63 -12.50 13.44
N VAL A 93 22.56 -13.80 13.23
CA VAL A 93 21.96 -14.72 14.18
C VAL A 93 22.80 -14.74 15.47
N ILE A 94 22.17 -14.37 16.58
CA ILE A 94 22.82 -14.41 17.91
C ILE A 94 22.76 -15.86 18.39
N LYS A 95 23.92 -16.51 18.46
CA LYS A 95 24.07 -17.83 19.05
C LYS A 95 24.31 -17.67 20.55
N VAL A 96 23.42 -18.24 21.35
CA VAL A 96 23.61 -18.27 22.81
C VAL A 96 24.35 -19.57 23.15
N GLU A 97 25.54 -19.43 23.74
CA GLU A 97 26.28 -20.59 24.24
C GLU A 97 25.53 -21.23 25.42
N SER A 98 25.12 -22.46 25.27
CA SER A 98 24.52 -23.27 26.32
C SER A 98 24.88 -24.75 26.14
N GLU A 99 24.89 -25.53 27.24
CA GLU A 99 25.17 -26.97 27.21
C GLU A 99 24.19 -27.79 26.35
N TYR A 100 23.05 -27.18 25.97
CA TYR A 100 21.98 -27.81 25.18
C TYR A 100 21.90 -27.24 23.76
N HIS A 101 22.78 -26.29 23.38
CA HIS A 101 22.74 -25.66 22.07
C HIS A 101 23.71 -26.41 21.11
N GLN A 102 23.19 -26.86 19.97
CA GLN A 102 24.03 -27.36 18.87
C GLN A 102 24.61 -26.15 18.13
N GLU A 103 25.94 -26.07 18.03
CA GLU A 103 26.64 -24.97 17.36
C GLU A 103 26.27 -24.79 15.87
N THR A 104 25.79 -25.88 15.26
CA THR A 104 25.41 -25.90 13.84
C THR A 104 24.03 -26.53 13.67
N ASP A 105 23.03 -25.72 13.40
CA ASP A 105 21.74 -26.18 12.88
C ASP A 105 21.76 -26.03 11.35
N ALA A 106 21.68 -27.13 10.63
CA ALA A 106 21.68 -27.18 9.18
C ALA A 106 20.45 -26.44 8.54
N ALA A 107 19.41 -26.21 9.33
CA ALA A 107 18.22 -25.46 8.88
C ALA A 107 18.38 -23.94 8.97
N ILE A 108 19.40 -23.43 9.68
CA ILE A 108 19.64 -21.99 9.82
C ILE A 108 20.86 -21.63 8.99
N PRO A 109 20.69 -20.90 7.88
CA PRO A 109 21.81 -20.40 7.08
C PRO A 109 22.74 -19.51 7.92
N VAL A 110 24.04 -19.70 7.77
CA VAL A 110 25.07 -18.89 8.46
C VAL A 110 25.51 -17.68 7.66
N GLU A 111 25.15 -17.62 6.39
CA GLU A 111 25.40 -16.53 5.45
C GLU A 111 24.11 -15.80 5.10
N GLN A 112 24.24 -14.74 4.30
CA GLN A 112 23.06 -14.08 3.74
C GLN A 112 22.56 -14.90 2.55
N VAL A 113 21.31 -15.36 2.64
CA VAL A 113 20.64 -16.15 1.61
C VAL A 113 19.39 -15.43 1.11
N SER A 114 18.95 -15.76 -0.10
CA SER A 114 17.73 -15.17 -0.66
C SER A 114 17.03 -16.09 -1.64
N GLY A 115 15.71 -16.04 -1.65
CA GLY A 115 14.86 -16.75 -2.60
C GLY A 115 13.91 -15.78 -3.33
N MET A 116 13.57 -16.11 -4.57
CA MET A 116 12.68 -15.30 -5.41
C MET A 116 11.52 -16.16 -5.92
N GLY A 117 10.32 -15.57 -5.97
CA GLY A 117 9.12 -16.23 -6.48
C GLY A 117 8.21 -15.28 -7.26
N LEU A 118 7.36 -15.91 -8.09
CA LEU A 118 6.30 -15.18 -8.81
C LEU A 118 5.13 -14.95 -7.85
N ASP A 119 4.65 -13.72 -7.79
CA ASP A 119 3.53 -13.31 -6.97
C ASP A 119 2.39 -12.70 -7.78
N MET A 120 1.16 -12.98 -7.38
CA MET A 120 -0.04 -12.46 -8.00
C MET A 120 -1.00 -11.92 -6.96
N ASN A 121 -1.57 -10.74 -7.24
CA ASN A 121 -2.57 -10.09 -6.40
C ASN A 121 -3.80 -9.74 -7.24
N PHE A 122 -4.97 -9.74 -6.61
CA PHE A 122 -6.24 -9.38 -7.22
C PHE A 122 -6.96 -8.35 -6.35
N GLY A 123 -7.72 -7.46 -6.98
CA GLY A 123 -8.54 -6.51 -6.23
C GLY A 123 -9.75 -6.04 -7.01
N ILE A 124 -10.80 -5.74 -6.26
CA ILE A 124 -12.01 -5.08 -6.73
C ILE A 124 -12.19 -3.79 -5.94
N TYR A 125 -12.46 -2.70 -6.63
CA TYR A 125 -12.65 -1.40 -6.00
C TYR A 125 -13.83 -0.68 -6.64
N TYR A 126 -14.78 -0.26 -5.80
CA TYR A 126 -15.90 0.55 -6.22
C TYR A 126 -15.78 1.95 -5.63
N THR A 127 -15.87 2.96 -6.46
CA THR A 127 -15.88 4.36 -6.01
C THR A 127 -17.14 5.07 -6.49
N HIS A 128 -17.78 5.77 -5.57
CA HIS A 128 -18.92 6.65 -5.79
C HIS A 128 -18.58 8.05 -5.28
N LYS A 129 -19.40 9.04 -5.55
CA LYS A 129 -19.17 10.43 -5.10
C LYS A 129 -19.06 10.58 -3.58
N ARG A 130 -19.75 9.73 -2.82
CA ARG A 130 -19.84 9.83 -1.35
C ARG A 130 -19.17 8.69 -0.60
N PHE A 131 -18.93 7.57 -1.25
CA PHE A 131 -18.35 6.40 -0.57
C PHE A 131 -17.48 5.60 -1.53
N TYR A 132 -16.65 4.79 -0.94
CA TYR A 132 -15.88 3.76 -1.66
C TYR A 132 -15.88 2.47 -0.85
N ALA A 133 -15.68 1.37 -1.56
CA ALA A 133 -15.46 0.06 -0.97
C ALA A 133 -14.44 -0.70 -1.83
N GLY A 134 -13.61 -1.49 -1.20
CA GLY A 134 -12.59 -2.28 -1.88
C GLY A 134 -12.39 -3.62 -1.19
N PHE A 135 -12.08 -4.61 -2.01
CA PHE A 135 -11.64 -5.94 -1.59
C PHE A 135 -10.36 -6.27 -2.32
N GLY A 136 -9.40 -6.85 -1.63
CA GLY A 136 -8.16 -7.31 -2.20
C GLY A 136 -7.75 -8.66 -1.64
N MET A 137 -7.05 -9.42 -2.48
CA MET A 137 -6.37 -10.65 -2.12
C MET A 137 -4.93 -10.54 -2.59
N THR A 138 -3.99 -10.62 -1.67
CA THR A 138 -2.55 -10.59 -1.97
C THR A 138 -1.95 -11.97 -1.81
N HIS A 139 -0.84 -12.19 -2.51
CA HIS A 139 -0.09 -13.44 -2.50
C HIS A 139 -0.96 -14.66 -2.86
N ILE A 140 -1.75 -14.55 -3.95
CA ILE A 140 -2.68 -15.61 -4.39
C ILE A 140 -1.92 -16.90 -4.69
N THR A 141 -0.73 -16.77 -5.26
CA THR A 141 0.16 -17.89 -5.61
C THR A 141 0.80 -18.55 -4.41
N GLN A 142 0.81 -17.87 -3.24
CA GLN A 142 1.51 -18.32 -2.03
C GLN A 142 2.92 -18.82 -2.36
N PRO A 143 3.80 -17.97 -2.94
CA PRO A 143 5.07 -18.44 -3.46
C PRO A 143 5.91 -19.07 -2.36
N GLU A 144 6.37 -20.28 -2.63
CA GLU A 144 7.38 -20.94 -1.86
C GLU A 144 8.75 -20.50 -2.35
N LEU A 145 9.58 -20.03 -1.44
CA LEU A 145 10.88 -19.45 -1.72
C LEU A 145 11.96 -20.33 -1.12
N GLN A 146 12.81 -20.86 -1.97
CA GLN A 146 14.00 -21.57 -1.55
C GLN A 146 15.08 -20.56 -1.22
N LEU A 147 15.45 -20.43 0.04
CA LEU A 147 16.49 -19.51 0.49
C LEU A 147 17.88 -20.17 0.41
N ASP A 148 17.96 -21.49 0.70
CA ASP A 148 19.16 -22.32 0.66
C ASP A 148 18.77 -23.76 0.35
N GLU A 149 19.74 -24.67 0.21
CA GLU A 149 19.49 -26.09 -0.09
C GLU A 149 18.48 -26.74 0.88
N ASN A 150 18.52 -26.38 2.16
CA ASN A 150 17.67 -26.91 3.22
C ASN A 150 16.75 -25.88 3.88
N ALA A 151 16.71 -24.63 3.38
CA ALA A 151 15.93 -23.56 3.95
C ALA A 151 14.86 -23.07 2.97
N TYR A 152 13.60 -23.29 3.31
CA TYR A 152 12.44 -22.87 2.54
C TYR A 152 11.56 -21.95 3.38
N THR A 153 10.95 -21.00 2.74
CA THR A 153 9.93 -20.14 3.32
C THR A 153 8.78 -19.98 2.36
N TYR A 154 7.62 -19.56 2.83
CA TYR A 154 6.49 -19.24 1.97
C TYR A 154 5.85 -17.93 2.40
N ILE A 155 5.23 -17.24 1.46
CA ILE A 155 4.48 -16.02 1.73
C ILE A 155 3.00 -16.35 1.75
N GLY A 156 2.39 -16.20 2.94
CA GLY A 156 0.97 -16.51 3.15
C GLY A 156 0.04 -15.55 2.42
N ARG A 157 -1.09 -16.07 1.96
CA ARG A 157 -2.17 -15.27 1.37
C ARG A 157 -2.78 -14.33 2.40
N SER A 158 -3.10 -13.10 1.99
CA SER A 158 -3.85 -12.16 2.82
C SER A 158 -5.07 -11.64 2.09
N LEU A 159 -6.13 -11.41 2.84
CA LEU A 159 -7.36 -10.78 2.40
C LEU A 159 -7.49 -9.41 3.04
N ASN A 160 -7.89 -8.42 2.28
CA ASN A 160 -8.19 -7.10 2.81
C ASN A 160 -9.55 -6.58 2.33
N LEU A 161 -10.22 -5.86 3.20
CA LEU A 161 -11.46 -5.16 2.94
C LEU A 161 -11.33 -3.72 3.42
N MET A 162 -11.75 -2.78 2.60
CA MET A 162 -11.74 -1.37 2.96
C MET A 162 -13.03 -0.68 2.57
N GLY A 163 -13.38 0.34 3.33
CA GLY A 163 -14.52 1.18 3.01
C GLY A 163 -14.42 2.54 3.67
N GLY A 164 -15.04 3.53 3.05
CA GLY A 164 -15.08 4.87 3.61
C GLY A 164 -16.23 5.69 3.04
N TYR A 165 -16.57 6.74 3.75
CA TYR A 165 -17.65 7.64 3.40
C TYR A 165 -17.19 9.10 3.49
N ASN A 166 -17.65 9.95 2.57
CA ASN A 166 -17.37 11.38 2.53
C ASN A 166 -18.61 12.14 2.96
N ILE A 167 -18.54 12.79 4.11
CA ILE A 167 -19.62 13.55 4.74
C ILE A 167 -19.29 15.03 4.63
N GLN A 168 -19.98 15.73 3.75
CA GLN A 168 -19.89 17.18 3.67
C GLN A 168 -20.59 17.79 4.89
N LEU A 169 -19.87 18.55 5.71
CA LEU A 169 -20.45 19.22 6.88
C LEU A 169 -21.20 20.48 6.47
N LYS A 170 -21.88 21.13 7.45
CA LYS A 170 -22.60 22.39 7.22
C LYS A 170 -21.68 23.47 6.62
N ASN A 171 -20.44 23.52 7.06
CA ASN A 171 -19.43 24.35 6.40
C ASN A 171 -18.91 23.60 5.15
N PRO A 172 -19.10 24.14 3.93
CA PRO A 172 -18.72 23.49 2.68
C PRO A 172 -17.20 23.32 2.51
N LEU A 173 -16.40 23.96 3.36
CA LEU A 173 -14.94 23.79 3.37
C LEU A 173 -14.49 22.59 4.18
N ILE A 174 -15.39 21.97 4.97
CA ILE A 174 -15.03 20.87 5.86
C ILE A 174 -15.74 19.60 5.41
N GLU A 175 -14.96 18.55 5.20
CA GLU A 175 -15.44 17.20 4.89
C GLU A 175 -14.91 16.21 5.93
N LEU A 176 -15.81 15.41 6.53
CA LEU A 176 -15.45 14.31 7.42
C LEU A 176 -15.41 13.02 6.60
N GLN A 177 -14.32 12.29 6.74
CA GLN A 177 -14.03 11.07 5.98
C GLN A 177 -13.75 9.91 6.94
N PRO A 178 -14.79 9.29 7.51
CA PRO A 178 -14.64 8.03 8.24
C PRO A 178 -14.30 6.90 7.29
N SER A 179 -13.41 6.00 7.72
CA SER A 179 -13.03 4.81 6.97
C SER A 179 -12.67 3.65 7.88
N VAL A 180 -12.78 2.46 7.32
CA VAL A 180 -12.37 1.20 7.96
C VAL A 180 -11.48 0.41 6.99
N PHE A 181 -10.47 -0.24 7.55
CA PHE A 181 -9.61 -1.19 6.85
C PHE A 181 -9.50 -2.46 7.68
N LEU A 182 -9.73 -3.59 7.06
CA LEU A 182 -9.65 -4.92 7.66
C LEU A 182 -8.64 -5.73 6.89
N LEU A 183 -7.78 -6.44 7.59
CA LEU A 183 -6.78 -7.34 7.00
C LEU A 183 -6.77 -8.65 7.76
N THR A 184 -6.70 -9.77 7.06
CA THR A 184 -6.53 -11.10 7.64
C THR A 184 -5.70 -12.01 6.73
N ASP A 185 -4.87 -12.82 7.35
CA ASP A 185 -4.16 -13.94 6.74
C ASP A 185 -4.81 -15.29 7.09
N MET A 186 -6.07 -15.28 7.54
CA MET A 186 -6.85 -16.43 8.07
C MET A 186 -6.39 -16.94 9.44
N GLN A 187 -5.30 -16.44 10.00
CA GLN A 187 -4.79 -16.78 11.34
C GLN A 187 -4.89 -15.59 12.28
N SER A 188 -4.60 -14.41 11.75
CA SER A 188 -4.67 -13.13 12.45
C SER A 188 -5.69 -12.20 11.81
N PHE A 189 -6.15 -11.22 12.57
CA PHE A 189 -7.10 -10.22 12.10
C PHE A 189 -6.70 -8.84 12.60
N HIS A 190 -6.53 -7.89 11.68
CA HIS A 190 -6.24 -6.51 11.96
C HIS A 190 -7.39 -5.62 11.48
N ALA A 191 -7.77 -4.66 12.31
CA ALA A 191 -8.83 -3.71 12.00
C ALA A 191 -8.38 -2.28 12.34
N ASP A 192 -8.41 -1.40 11.34
CA ASP A 192 -8.14 0.02 11.48
C ASP A 192 -9.42 0.83 11.26
N ILE A 193 -9.76 1.69 12.21
CA ILE A 193 -10.85 2.66 12.10
C ILE A 193 -10.24 4.05 12.08
N THR A 194 -10.56 4.84 11.07
CA THR A 194 -9.99 6.18 10.89
C THR A 194 -11.10 7.21 10.75
N ALA A 195 -10.92 8.35 11.39
CA ALA A 195 -11.74 9.54 11.19
C ALA A 195 -10.83 10.70 10.75
N ARG A 196 -10.95 11.13 9.51
CA ARG A 196 -10.16 12.22 8.92
C ARG A 196 -11.07 13.41 8.60
N LEU A 197 -10.63 14.61 8.96
CA LEU A 197 -11.21 15.88 8.53
C LEU A 197 -10.36 16.47 7.42
N GLU A 198 -11.00 16.86 6.34
CA GLU A 198 -10.37 17.65 5.26
C GLU A 198 -10.90 19.08 5.30
N TYR A 199 -10.00 20.06 5.29
CA TYR A 199 -10.33 21.48 5.27
C TYR A 199 -9.86 22.13 3.95
N ASN A 200 -10.79 22.76 3.25
CA ASN A 200 -10.55 23.49 2.01
C ASN A 200 -9.81 22.68 0.93
N LYS A 201 -9.91 21.34 0.98
CA LYS A 201 -9.17 20.41 0.08
C LYS A 201 -7.65 20.63 0.09
N MET A 202 -7.13 21.31 1.09
CA MET A 202 -5.70 21.62 1.26
C MET A 202 -5.10 20.97 2.49
N PHE A 203 -5.78 21.01 3.61
CA PHE A 203 -5.29 20.48 4.88
C PHE A 203 -6.16 19.31 5.28
N ASN A 204 -5.54 18.31 5.84
CA ASN A 204 -6.27 17.22 6.50
C ASN A 204 -5.60 16.86 7.81
N GLY A 205 -6.39 16.35 8.73
CA GLY A 205 -5.93 15.82 10.00
C GLY A 205 -6.91 14.77 10.48
N GLY A 206 -6.46 13.85 11.30
CA GLY A 206 -7.33 12.78 11.74
C GLY A 206 -6.73 11.92 12.83
N PHE A 207 -7.59 11.01 13.29
CA PHE A 207 -7.24 9.99 14.26
C PHE A 207 -7.52 8.62 13.66
N SER A 208 -6.67 7.67 14.00
CA SER A 208 -6.87 6.25 13.68
C SER A 208 -6.82 5.44 14.97
N TYR A 209 -7.58 4.36 14.97
CA TYR A 209 -7.53 3.36 16.04
C TYR A 209 -7.34 2.00 15.40
N ARG A 210 -6.19 1.39 15.64
CA ARG A 210 -5.91 0.00 15.29
C ARG A 210 -6.24 -0.87 16.48
N VAL A 211 -7.25 -1.72 16.32
CA VAL A 211 -7.81 -2.51 17.40
C VAL A 211 -6.74 -3.36 18.08
N ASN A 212 -6.61 -3.18 19.40
CA ASN A 212 -5.63 -3.84 20.26
C ASN A 212 -4.15 -3.60 19.90
N GLU A 213 -3.82 -2.62 19.07
CA GLU A 213 -2.44 -2.35 18.66
C GLU A 213 -1.98 -0.92 18.96
N SER A 214 -2.69 0.08 18.42
CA SER A 214 -2.25 1.47 18.53
C SER A 214 -3.37 2.49 18.35
N VAL A 215 -3.09 3.72 18.78
CA VAL A 215 -3.87 4.91 18.43
C VAL A 215 -2.97 5.82 17.61
N GLY A 216 -3.44 6.30 16.46
CA GLY A 216 -2.68 7.14 15.57
C GLY A 216 -3.23 8.55 15.45
N ILE A 217 -2.36 9.51 15.19
CA ILE A 217 -2.69 10.85 14.74
C ILE A 217 -2.08 11.08 13.37
N MET A 218 -2.77 11.81 12.51
CA MET A 218 -2.27 12.10 11.17
C MET A 218 -2.54 13.54 10.76
N PHE A 219 -1.61 14.08 9.96
CA PHE A 219 -1.72 15.40 9.35
C PHE A 219 -1.26 15.33 7.90
N GLY A 220 -1.86 16.15 7.07
CA GLY A 220 -1.47 16.23 5.67
C GLY A 220 -1.76 17.59 5.06
N VAL A 221 -1.00 17.90 4.03
CA VAL A 221 -1.13 19.13 3.27
C VAL A 221 -1.07 18.83 1.77
N LYS A 222 -1.92 19.52 1.02
CA LYS A 222 -1.94 19.51 -0.44
C LYS A 222 -1.53 20.86 -0.98
N LEU A 223 -0.40 20.92 -1.65
CA LEU A 223 0.15 22.12 -2.28
C LEU A 223 0.22 21.91 -3.79
N GLY A 224 -0.81 22.39 -4.49
CA GLY A 224 -0.91 22.19 -5.93
C GLY A 224 -0.97 20.72 -6.33
N ARG A 225 0.12 20.21 -6.90
CA ARG A 225 0.25 18.81 -7.36
C ARG A 225 0.87 17.89 -6.31
N PHE A 226 1.43 18.44 -5.26
CA PHE A 226 2.07 17.70 -4.18
C PHE A 226 1.10 17.52 -3.02
N HIS A 227 1.12 16.33 -2.43
CA HIS A 227 0.49 16.02 -1.17
C HIS A 227 1.58 15.45 -0.27
N ALA A 228 1.70 15.99 0.92
CA ALA A 228 2.56 15.43 1.95
C ALA A 228 1.70 15.07 3.16
N GLY A 229 1.99 13.93 3.78
CA GLY A 229 1.30 13.46 4.96
C GLY A 229 2.29 12.87 5.94
N TYR A 230 1.98 13.02 7.21
CA TYR A 230 2.71 12.42 8.31
C TYR A 230 1.72 11.80 9.29
N ALA A 231 2.03 10.60 9.77
CA ALA A 231 1.28 9.94 10.82
C ALA A 231 2.23 9.47 11.92
N PHE A 232 1.71 9.45 13.13
CA PHE A 232 2.38 8.95 14.32
C PHE A 232 1.44 8.00 15.05
N ASP A 233 1.89 6.76 15.30
CA ASP A 233 1.14 5.76 16.04
C ASP A 233 1.72 5.59 17.44
N PHE A 234 0.85 5.75 18.44
CA PHE A 234 1.10 5.46 19.85
C PHE A 234 0.73 3.99 20.11
N PRO A 235 1.69 3.11 20.37
CA PRO A 235 1.39 1.70 20.59
C PRO A 235 0.73 1.51 21.97
N THR A 236 -0.29 0.66 22.01
CA THR A 236 -1.02 0.32 23.24
C THR A 236 -0.59 -1.04 23.81
N THR A 237 0.17 -1.83 23.03
CA THR A 237 0.68 -3.14 23.43
C THR A 237 1.85 -3.02 24.42
N ALA A 238 2.12 -4.11 25.17
CA ALA A 238 3.23 -4.15 26.12
C ALA A 238 4.59 -3.95 25.43
N LEU A 239 4.82 -4.61 24.29
CA LEU A 239 6.03 -4.46 23.48
C LEU A 239 6.15 -3.03 22.93
N GLY A 240 5.05 -2.49 22.44
CA GLY A 240 5.02 -1.15 21.87
C GLY A 240 5.32 -0.07 22.91
N ARG A 241 4.95 -0.26 24.19
CA ARG A 241 5.28 0.68 25.28
C ARG A 241 6.77 0.80 25.55
N ALA A 242 7.57 -0.18 25.14
CA ALA A 242 9.04 -0.10 25.19
C ALA A 242 9.64 0.69 24.02
N SER A 243 8.83 1.14 23.08
CA SER A 243 9.23 1.90 21.91
C SER A 243 8.85 3.37 22.00
N SER A 244 9.45 4.21 21.15
CA SER A 244 9.09 5.61 20.99
C SER A 244 7.95 5.83 19.98
N GLY A 245 7.17 4.78 19.66
CA GLY A 245 6.08 4.82 18.69
C GLY A 245 6.52 4.52 17.25
N SER A 246 5.58 4.69 16.32
CA SER A 246 5.82 4.46 14.89
C SER A 246 5.57 5.72 14.09
N HIS A 247 6.41 5.98 13.09
CA HIS A 247 6.35 7.17 12.25
C HIS A 247 6.10 6.75 10.80
N GLU A 248 5.22 7.48 10.14
CA GLU A 248 4.95 7.28 8.73
C GLU A 248 5.00 8.62 7.99
N LEU A 249 5.74 8.67 6.91
CA LEU A 249 5.82 9.81 6.01
C LEU A 249 5.33 9.39 4.62
N CYS A 250 4.43 10.19 4.05
CA CYS A 250 3.87 9.96 2.73
C CYS A 250 4.03 11.21 1.86
N VAL A 251 4.48 11.03 0.63
CA VAL A 251 4.53 12.09 -0.38
C VAL A 251 3.90 11.58 -1.67
N LYS A 252 2.93 12.33 -2.19
CA LYS A 252 2.27 12.03 -3.45
C LYS A 252 2.41 13.20 -4.42
N TYR A 253 2.74 12.89 -5.67
CA TYR A 253 2.70 13.82 -6.79
C TYR A 253 1.62 13.40 -7.79
N ALA A 254 0.72 14.33 -8.14
CA ALA A 254 -0.36 14.08 -9.08
C ALA A 254 -0.22 14.99 -10.31
N LEU A 255 0.09 14.40 -11.46
CA LEU A 255 0.23 15.10 -12.73
C LEU A 255 -1.01 14.88 -13.60
N LYS A 256 -1.72 15.96 -13.91
CA LYS A 256 -2.85 15.92 -14.84
C LYS A 256 -2.36 15.53 -16.23
N LEU A 257 -2.85 14.41 -16.73
CA LEU A 257 -2.60 14.00 -18.11
C LEU A 257 -3.56 14.79 -19.02
N ASN A 258 -3.00 15.66 -19.88
CA ASN A 258 -3.78 16.30 -20.93
C ASN A 258 -4.31 15.23 -21.87
N LYS A 259 -5.60 14.92 -21.82
CA LYS A 259 -6.26 14.13 -22.86
C LYS A 259 -6.18 14.96 -24.14
N THR A 260 -5.14 14.77 -24.93
CA THR A 260 -5.13 15.25 -26.31
C THR A 260 -6.32 14.53 -26.98
N LYS A 261 -7.42 15.25 -27.18
CA LYS A 261 -8.47 14.77 -28.05
C LYS A 261 -7.79 14.64 -29.41
N THR A 262 -7.50 13.40 -29.81
CA THR A 262 -7.19 13.07 -31.19
C THR A 262 -8.48 13.32 -31.98
N GLY A 263 -8.82 14.59 -32.11
CA GLY A 263 -9.86 15.05 -32.99
C GLY A 263 -9.34 14.90 -34.42
N LYS A 264 -9.97 14.04 -35.21
CA LYS A 264 -9.89 14.12 -36.65
C LYS A 264 -9.86 15.58 -37.04
N ASN A 265 -8.77 16.04 -37.68
CA ASN A 265 -8.73 17.30 -38.37
C ASN A 265 -9.93 17.35 -39.32
N ARG A 266 -11.00 17.97 -38.91
CA ARG A 266 -12.02 18.43 -39.82
C ARG A 266 -11.38 19.60 -40.54
N HIS A 267 -10.86 19.35 -41.73
CA HIS A 267 -10.55 20.40 -42.66
C HIS A 267 -11.80 21.26 -42.81
N LYS A 268 -11.78 22.44 -42.21
CA LYS A 268 -12.71 23.47 -42.59
C LYS A 268 -12.36 23.88 -44.00
N SER A 269 -13.12 23.41 -44.96
CA SER A 269 -13.10 23.95 -46.31
C SER A 269 -13.33 25.46 -46.21
N VAL A 270 -12.32 26.22 -46.52
CA VAL A 270 -12.45 27.68 -46.71
C VAL A 270 -13.07 27.82 -48.09
N ARG A 271 -14.35 28.11 -48.17
CA ARG A 271 -14.95 28.67 -49.41
C ARG A 271 -14.41 30.08 -49.55
N ILE A 272 -13.56 30.29 -50.52
CA ILE A 272 -13.23 31.59 -51.06
C ILE A 272 -14.34 31.91 -52.08
N LEU A 273 -15.13 32.96 -51.81
CA LEU A 273 -15.91 33.68 -52.78
C LEU A 273 -15.17 34.92 -53.15
#